data_88259e11cb11da280162735451817e54
#
_entry.id   88259e11cb11da280162735451817e54
#
_cell.length_a   1.000
_cell.length_b   1.000
_cell.length_c   1.000
_cell.angle_alpha   90.00
_cell.angle_beta   90.00
_cell.angle_gamma   90.00
#
_symmetry.space_group_name_H-M   'P 1'
#
loop_
_entity.id
_entity.type
_entity.pdbx_description
1 polymer ?
#
loop_
_entity_poly.entity_id
_entity_poly.type
_entity_poly.pdbx_seq_one_letter_code
_entity_poly.pdbx_strand_id
1 'polypeptide(L)'
;MEKYYIGIDIGGMSLKGAVVSSLGEIKYKTTIVTKVGQGNEVFVNDLKTLIRKILNENKDKEILGIGVGLPGLINSENGIMDIAPNLHVTDLHLYDELKEFNLPVKASNDANVAALGEVKFGAAKGYSDSILLTLGTGVGGGVVINGKLFEGFNSKGAELGHMIINFDGVKCPCGLTGCLEAYASATALLRMTKEKMLEHKESMMWEYCNNDINNVNGLTSFECAKKGDKVASDLVDEYVSYIGVGILSFCNIFRPQIILIGGGISNQGDYLINKLVKYCKERDYGMKMSPKVEIKCAALKNDAGVIGAASLVM
;
A
#
# COMPACT_ATOMS: atom_id res chain seq x y z
N MET A 1 7.14 -19.37 -26.10
CA MET A 1 7.25 -19.89 -24.73
C MET A 1 6.73 -18.83 -23.77
N GLU A 2 6.05 -19.22 -22.70
CA GLU A 2 5.58 -18.30 -21.65
C GLU A 2 6.80 -17.78 -20.87
N LYS A 3 6.85 -16.46 -20.64
CA LYS A 3 7.95 -15.80 -19.92
C LYS A 3 7.59 -15.64 -18.45
N TYR A 4 8.57 -15.83 -17.58
CA TYR A 4 8.36 -15.78 -16.13
C TYR A 4 9.31 -14.80 -15.46
N TYR A 5 8.87 -14.25 -14.34
CA TYR A 5 9.59 -13.25 -13.56
C TYR A 5 9.42 -13.55 -12.06
N ILE A 6 10.43 -13.29 -11.29
CA ILE A 6 10.32 -13.35 -9.82
C ILE A 6 9.85 -11.99 -9.32
N GLY A 7 8.79 -11.99 -8.53
CA GLY A 7 8.35 -10.83 -7.75
C GLY A 7 8.52 -11.10 -6.26
N ILE A 8 9.16 -10.18 -5.57
CA ILE A 8 9.39 -10.25 -4.11
C ILE A 8 8.73 -9.04 -3.46
N ASP A 9 7.91 -9.29 -2.45
CA ASP A 9 7.25 -8.29 -1.61
C ASP A 9 7.80 -8.43 -0.19
N ILE A 10 8.50 -7.40 0.28
CA ILE A 10 9.16 -7.37 1.57
C ILE A 10 8.30 -6.63 2.58
N GLY A 11 7.73 -7.37 3.51
CA GLY A 11 7.02 -6.82 4.66
C GLY A 11 7.86 -6.78 5.92
N GLY A 12 7.35 -6.10 6.96
CA GLY A 12 8.06 -5.99 8.25
C GLY A 12 8.30 -7.30 8.99
N MET A 13 7.59 -8.40 8.66
CA MET A 13 7.72 -9.69 9.34
C MET A 13 8.01 -10.86 8.40
N SER A 14 7.92 -10.66 7.10
CA SER A 14 8.10 -11.74 6.12
C SER A 14 8.50 -11.23 4.75
N LEU A 15 9.26 -12.04 4.01
CA LEU A 15 9.50 -11.88 2.60
C LEU A 15 8.58 -12.85 1.85
N LYS A 16 7.73 -12.32 0.98
CA LYS A 16 6.90 -13.10 0.07
C LYS A 16 7.56 -13.10 -1.29
N GLY A 17 7.66 -14.27 -1.92
CA GLY A 17 8.19 -14.40 -3.27
C GLY A 17 7.25 -15.20 -4.14
N ALA A 18 7.17 -14.82 -5.42
CA ALA A 18 6.34 -15.50 -6.41
C ALA A 18 7.04 -15.60 -7.76
N VAL A 19 6.70 -16.63 -8.53
CA VAL A 19 6.94 -16.68 -9.97
C VAL A 19 5.68 -16.23 -10.67
N VAL A 20 5.78 -15.15 -11.43
CA VAL A 20 4.67 -14.51 -12.13
C VAL A 20 4.89 -14.61 -13.63
N SER A 21 3.88 -15.04 -14.37
CA SER A 21 3.94 -15.09 -15.84
C SER A 21 3.81 -13.70 -16.46
N SER A 22 4.17 -13.56 -17.72
CA SER A 22 3.97 -12.32 -18.49
C SER A 22 2.50 -11.88 -18.61
N LEU A 23 1.56 -12.76 -18.23
CA LEU A 23 0.13 -12.47 -18.16
C LEU A 23 -0.35 -12.05 -16.76
N GLY A 24 0.57 -11.95 -15.79
CA GLY A 24 0.26 -11.57 -14.39
C GLY A 24 -0.23 -12.75 -13.52
N GLU A 25 -0.16 -13.98 -14.00
CA GLU A 25 -0.60 -15.15 -13.25
C GLU A 25 0.50 -15.65 -12.31
N ILE A 26 0.17 -15.87 -11.06
CA ILE A 26 1.10 -16.47 -10.08
C ILE A 26 1.15 -17.97 -10.33
N LYS A 27 2.33 -18.48 -10.72
CA LYS A 27 2.58 -19.92 -10.97
C LYS A 27 3.21 -20.62 -9.77
N TYR A 28 3.87 -19.88 -8.91
CA TYR A 28 4.47 -20.37 -7.66
C TYR A 28 4.48 -19.24 -6.64
N LYS A 29 4.26 -19.55 -5.36
CA LYS A 29 4.33 -18.57 -4.27
C LYS A 29 4.90 -19.22 -3.02
N THR A 30 5.79 -18.51 -2.36
CA THR A 30 6.39 -18.93 -1.09
C THR A 30 6.63 -17.73 -0.19
N THR A 31 6.79 -18.02 1.09
CA THR A 31 7.07 -16.98 2.11
C THR A 31 8.13 -17.49 3.06
N ILE A 32 9.02 -16.61 3.46
CA ILE A 32 9.94 -16.85 4.58
C ILE A 32 9.73 -15.77 5.64
N VAL A 33 9.91 -16.15 6.91
CA VAL A 33 9.88 -15.20 8.02
C VAL A 33 11.18 -14.43 8.05
N THR A 34 11.11 -13.11 8.09
CA THR A 34 12.29 -12.24 8.24
C THR A 34 12.73 -12.18 9.70
N LYS A 35 14.02 -12.19 9.92
CA LYS A 35 14.62 -11.84 11.21
C LYS A 35 14.80 -10.33 11.28
N VAL A 36 13.68 -9.62 11.52
CA VAL A 36 13.67 -8.15 11.56
C VAL A 36 14.68 -7.62 12.60
N GLY A 37 15.37 -6.53 12.26
CA GLY A 37 16.23 -5.81 13.19
C GLY A 37 17.65 -6.34 13.34
N GLN A 38 18.10 -7.26 12.48
CA GLN A 38 19.45 -7.84 12.53
C GLN A 38 20.42 -7.24 11.50
N GLY A 39 20.00 -6.15 10.81
CA GLY A 39 20.87 -5.40 9.90
C GLY A 39 20.98 -5.96 8.48
N ASN A 40 21.82 -5.30 7.67
CA ASN A 40 21.95 -5.54 6.23
C ASN A 40 22.30 -6.97 5.87
N GLU A 41 23.28 -7.56 6.56
CA GLU A 41 23.81 -8.90 6.24
C GLU A 41 22.73 -9.98 6.35
N VAL A 42 21.98 -9.96 7.47
CA VAL A 42 20.92 -10.96 7.70
C VAL A 42 19.78 -10.77 6.70
N PHE A 43 19.38 -9.53 6.44
CA PHE A 43 18.37 -9.21 5.46
C PHE A 43 18.74 -9.72 4.05
N VAL A 44 19.99 -9.44 3.60
CA VAL A 44 20.50 -9.89 2.30
C VAL A 44 20.55 -11.41 2.21
N ASN A 45 21.00 -12.09 3.26
CA ASN A 45 21.05 -13.56 3.31
C ASN A 45 19.64 -14.19 3.23
N ASP A 46 18.65 -13.62 3.95
CA ASP A 46 17.27 -14.08 3.87
C ASP A 46 16.72 -13.88 2.45
N LEU A 47 16.96 -12.71 1.83
CA LEU A 47 16.54 -12.42 0.46
C LEU A 47 17.17 -13.39 -0.55
N LYS A 48 18.48 -13.60 -0.49
CA LYS A 48 19.19 -14.56 -1.34
C LYS A 48 18.67 -15.99 -1.14
N THR A 49 18.37 -16.37 0.09
CA THR A 49 17.79 -17.68 0.42
C THR A 49 16.44 -17.86 -0.24
N LEU A 50 15.56 -16.85 -0.18
CA LEU A 50 14.26 -16.87 -0.84
C LEU A 50 14.41 -17.03 -2.36
N ILE A 51 15.29 -16.23 -2.98
CA ILE A 51 15.52 -16.28 -4.45
C ILE A 51 16.04 -17.66 -4.85
N ARG A 52 17.05 -18.21 -4.16
CA ARG A 52 17.57 -19.55 -4.45
C ARG A 52 16.50 -20.63 -4.32
N LYS A 53 15.65 -20.54 -3.28
CA LYS A 53 14.52 -21.47 -3.12
C LYS A 53 13.56 -21.39 -4.32
N ILE A 54 13.17 -20.17 -4.74
CA ILE A 54 12.26 -19.99 -5.88
C ILE A 54 12.86 -20.56 -7.15
N LEU A 55 14.13 -20.26 -7.45
CA LEU A 55 14.82 -20.75 -8.64
C LEU A 55 14.94 -22.29 -8.62
N ASN A 56 15.26 -22.90 -7.49
CA ASN A 56 15.40 -24.34 -7.34
C ASN A 56 14.07 -25.10 -7.53
N GLU A 57 12.97 -24.52 -7.08
CA GLU A 57 11.65 -25.14 -7.18
C GLU A 57 10.94 -24.86 -8.53
N ASN A 58 11.55 -24.03 -9.40
CA ASN A 58 11.00 -23.68 -10.73
C ASN A 58 12.04 -23.82 -11.86
N LYS A 59 12.88 -24.86 -11.81
CA LYS A 59 13.92 -25.14 -12.83
C LYS A 59 13.36 -25.42 -14.21
N ASP A 60 12.08 -25.76 -14.31
CA ASP A 60 11.33 -25.99 -15.54
C ASP A 60 10.91 -24.69 -16.25
N LYS A 61 11.11 -23.53 -15.61
CA LYS A 61 10.70 -22.23 -16.11
C LYS A 61 11.90 -21.34 -16.40
N GLU A 62 11.85 -20.64 -17.53
CA GLU A 62 12.84 -19.63 -17.87
C GLU A 62 12.48 -18.32 -17.13
N ILE A 63 13.24 -18.01 -16.08
CA ILE A 63 13.09 -16.77 -15.31
C ILE A 63 13.92 -15.67 -15.98
N LEU A 64 13.29 -14.53 -16.31
CA LEU A 64 13.91 -13.44 -17.07
C LEU A 64 14.33 -12.24 -16.21
N GLY A 65 13.93 -12.19 -14.96
CA GLY A 65 14.29 -11.07 -14.06
C GLY A 65 13.70 -11.20 -12.68
N ILE A 66 14.19 -10.35 -11.77
CA ILE A 66 13.81 -10.29 -10.37
C ILE A 66 13.37 -8.86 -10.06
N GLY A 67 12.11 -8.68 -9.67
CA GLY A 67 11.59 -7.43 -9.14
C GLY A 67 11.42 -7.50 -7.62
N VAL A 68 11.73 -6.41 -6.92
CA VAL A 68 11.67 -6.35 -5.46
C VAL A 68 10.89 -5.12 -5.02
N GLY A 69 9.83 -5.32 -4.24
CA GLY A 69 9.11 -4.28 -3.53
C GLY A 69 9.57 -4.24 -2.07
N LEU A 70 9.98 -3.07 -1.58
CA LEU A 70 10.53 -2.93 -0.24
C LEU A 70 9.93 -1.75 0.51
N PRO A 71 9.80 -1.85 1.85
CA PRO A 71 9.44 -0.71 2.66
C PRO A 71 10.62 0.26 2.78
N GLY A 72 10.34 1.56 2.90
CA GLY A 72 11.35 2.60 3.08
C GLY A 72 11.77 3.29 1.78
N LEU A 73 12.90 4.00 1.83
CA LEU A 73 13.40 4.83 0.74
C LEU A 73 14.46 4.07 -0.07
N ILE A 74 14.18 3.83 -1.32
CA ILE A 74 15.10 3.23 -2.29
C ILE A 74 15.22 4.09 -3.53
N ASN A 75 16.44 4.30 -4.01
CA ASN A 75 16.68 4.83 -5.33
C ASN A 75 16.55 3.70 -6.36
N SER A 76 15.47 3.70 -7.13
CA SER A 76 15.14 2.65 -8.09
C SER A 76 16.09 2.60 -9.31
N GLU A 77 16.81 3.69 -9.60
CA GLU A 77 17.77 3.74 -10.72
C GLU A 77 19.04 2.95 -10.42
N ASN A 78 19.62 3.14 -9.23
CA ASN A 78 20.89 2.53 -8.84
C ASN A 78 20.76 1.37 -7.83
N GLY A 79 19.55 1.16 -7.29
CA GLY A 79 19.28 0.08 -6.33
C GLY A 79 19.86 0.30 -4.94
N ILE A 80 20.12 1.55 -4.55
CA ILE A 80 20.58 1.89 -3.20
C ILE A 80 19.37 2.12 -2.31
N MET A 81 19.24 1.29 -1.28
CA MET A 81 18.26 1.46 -0.22
C MET A 81 18.86 2.38 0.83
N ASP A 82 18.43 3.64 0.86
CA ASP A 82 18.96 4.63 1.81
C ASP A 82 18.59 4.25 3.24
N ILE A 83 17.32 3.92 3.48
CA ILE A 83 16.82 3.53 4.80
C ILE A 83 15.51 2.74 4.71
N ALA A 84 15.45 1.67 5.48
CA ALA A 84 14.22 0.94 5.81
C ALA A 84 14.13 0.76 7.34
N PRO A 85 13.53 1.72 8.07
CA PRO A 85 13.53 1.70 9.53
C PRO A 85 12.95 0.42 10.13
N ASN A 86 11.88 -0.09 9.54
CA ASN A 86 11.21 -1.32 9.98
C ASN A 86 12.07 -2.59 9.81
N LEU A 87 13.10 -2.54 8.95
CA LEU A 87 14.01 -3.65 8.70
C LEU A 87 15.37 -3.44 9.37
N HIS A 88 15.64 -2.26 9.92
CA HIS A 88 16.93 -1.80 10.40
C HIS A 88 18.03 -1.92 9.31
N VAL A 89 17.68 -1.60 8.08
CA VAL A 89 18.56 -1.60 6.91
C VAL A 89 18.87 -0.17 6.52
N THR A 90 20.13 0.13 6.26
CA THR A 90 20.60 1.45 5.79
C THR A 90 21.74 1.29 4.81
N ASP A 91 21.82 2.19 3.82
CA ASP A 91 22.91 2.25 2.83
C ASP A 91 23.23 0.88 2.19
N LEU A 92 22.19 0.18 1.74
CA LEU A 92 22.32 -1.15 1.14
C LEU A 92 22.33 -1.05 -0.39
N HIS A 93 23.42 -1.49 -1.02
CA HIS A 93 23.56 -1.60 -2.47
C HIS A 93 22.90 -2.88 -2.99
N LEU A 94 21.58 -2.91 -3.03
CA LEU A 94 20.77 -4.10 -3.30
C LEU A 94 21.10 -4.76 -4.64
N TYR A 95 21.29 -3.95 -5.70
CA TYR A 95 21.59 -4.52 -7.02
C TYR A 95 22.93 -5.22 -7.05
N ASP A 96 23.95 -4.71 -6.34
CA ASP A 96 25.27 -5.35 -6.23
C ASP A 96 25.16 -6.68 -5.48
N GLU A 97 24.38 -6.72 -4.42
CA GLU A 97 24.15 -7.93 -3.64
C GLU A 97 23.45 -9.04 -4.44
N LEU A 98 22.64 -8.70 -5.40
CA LEU A 98 21.88 -9.68 -6.19
C LEU A 98 22.53 -10.03 -7.54
N LYS A 99 23.69 -9.47 -7.88
CA LYS A 99 24.43 -9.78 -9.12
C LYS A 99 24.76 -11.28 -9.30
N GLU A 100 24.90 -12.02 -8.21
CA GLU A 100 25.21 -13.45 -8.25
C GLU A 100 24.17 -14.28 -9.01
N PHE A 101 22.92 -13.81 -9.14
CA PHE A 101 21.85 -14.51 -9.83
C PHE A 101 21.93 -14.37 -11.36
N ASN A 102 22.77 -13.49 -11.88
CA ASN A 102 22.92 -13.21 -13.34
C ASN A 102 21.58 -12.91 -14.05
N LEU A 103 20.65 -12.27 -13.34
CA LEU A 103 19.35 -11.85 -13.85
C LEU A 103 19.21 -10.32 -13.70
N PRO A 104 18.47 -9.64 -14.59
CA PRO A 104 18.09 -8.24 -14.38
C PRO A 104 17.35 -8.08 -13.06
N VAL A 105 17.76 -7.10 -12.26
CA VAL A 105 17.12 -6.77 -10.97
C VAL A 105 16.59 -5.35 -11.03
N LYS A 106 15.37 -5.15 -10.58
CA LYS A 106 14.75 -3.84 -10.34
C LYS A 106 14.05 -3.84 -8.98
N ALA A 107 14.06 -2.70 -8.32
CA ALA A 107 13.42 -2.53 -7.03
C ALA A 107 12.73 -1.17 -6.94
N SER A 108 11.65 -1.09 -6.19
CA SER A 108 10.95 0.14 -5.84
C SER A 108 10.25 -0.02 -4.49
N ASN A 109 9.66 1.08 -3.98
CA ASN A 109 8.85 1.06 -2.77
C ASN A 109 7.65 0.11 -2.91
N ASP A 110 7.21 -0.50 -1.80
CA ASP A 110 6.13 -1.50 -1.74
C ASP A 110 4.78 -0.96 -2.27
N ALA A 111 4.41 0.28 -1.96
CA ALA A 111 3.19 0.90 -2.48
C ALA A 111 3.31 1.23 -3.99
N ASN A 112 4.50 1.62 -4.45
CA ASN A 112 4.78 1.85 -5.87
C ASN A 112 4.63 0.56 -6.68
N VAL A 113 5.22 -0.55 -6.22
CA VAL A 113 5.08 -1.83 -6.95
C VAL A 113 3.63 -2.30 -6.93
N ALA A 114 2.91 -2.13 -5.81
CA ALA A 114 1.49 -2.48 -5.76
C ALA A 114 0.66 -1.66 -6.77
N ALA A 115 0.94 -0.35 -6.91
CA ALA A 115 0.29 0.51 -7.91
C ALA A 115 0.59 0.04 -9.34
N LEU A 116 1.85 -0.32 -9.64
CA LEU A 116 2.24 -0.84 -10.94
C LEU A 116 1.52 -2.17 -11.26
N GLY A 117 1.38 -3.05 -10.26
CA GLY A 117 0.63 -4.29 -10.40
C GLY A 117 -0.82 -4.06 -10.78
N GLU A 118 -1.49 -3.14 -10.10
CA GLU A 118 -2.88 -2.76 -10.37
C GLU A 118 -3.07 -2.15 -11.78
N VAL A 119 -2.10 -1.39 -12.28
CA VAL A 119 -2.11 -0.85 -13.64
C VAL A 119 -1.94 -1.94 -14.69
N LYS A 120 -1.03 -2.88 -14.45
CA LYS A 120 -0.76 -3.95 -15.43
C LYS A 120 -1.82 -5.06 -15.42
N PHE A 121 -2.29 -5.47 -14.24
CA PHE A 121 -3.09 -6.69 -14.10
C PHE A 121 -4.33 -6.54 -13.19
N GLY A 122 -4.52 -5.40 -12.54
CA GLY A 122 -5.58 -5.18 -11.56
C GLY A 122 -6.67 -4.21 -12.01
N ALA A 123 -7.23 -3.49 -11.05
CA ALA A 123 -8.38 -2.60 -11.24
C ALA A 123 -8.06 -1.33 -12.05
N ALA A 124 -6.78 -0.96 -12.21
CA ALA A 124 -6.35 0.16 -13.05
C ALA A 124 -5.88 -0.28 -14.45
N LYS A 125 -6.13 -1.53 -14.86
CA LYS A 125 -5.78 -2.00 -16.21
C LYS A 125 -6.52 -1.19 -17.26
N GLY A 126 -5.75 -0.61 -18.20
CA GLY A 126 -6.27 0.24 -19.27
C GLY A 126 -6.29 1.74 -18.95
N TYR A 127 -5.94 2.14 -17.74
CA TYR A 127 -5.74 3.54 -17.36
C TYR A 127 -4.26 3.91 -17.46
N SER A 128 -3.96 5.11 -17.99
CA SER A 128 -2.58 5.63 -18.07
C SER A 128 -2.17 6.36 -16.80
N ASP A 129 -3.15 6.98 -16.12
CA ASP A 129 -2.91 7.83 -14.97
C ASP A 129 -3.75 7.35 -13.80
N SER A 130 -3.10 6.85 -12.78
CA SER A 130 -3.74 6.24 -11.62
C SER A 130 -2.98 6.51 -10.33
N ILE A 131 -3.71 6.47 -9.22
CA ILE A 131 -3.14 6.53 -7.87
C ILE A 131 -3.66 5.33 -7.09
N LEU A 132 -2.77 4.63 -6.41
CA LEU A 132 -3.12 3.66 -5.38
C LEU A 132 -2.86 4.26 -4.01
N LEU A 133 -3.84 4.21 -3.13
CA LEU A 133 -3.69 4.46 -1.69
C LEU A 133 -3.84 3.14 -0.93
N THR A 134 -2.84 2.74 -0.18
CA THR A 134 -2.92 1.56 0.68
C THR A 134 -3.20 1.98 2.11
N LEU A 135 -4.41 1.66 2.60
CA LEU A 135 -4.87 1.97 3.96
C LEU A 135 -4.65 0.75 4.86
N GLY A 136 -3.49 0.70 5.48
CA GLY A 136 -3.03 -0.35 6.39
C GLY A 136 -2.60 0.21 7.74
N THR A 137 -1.57 -0.35 8.37
CA THR A 137 -0.95 0.18 9.59
C THR A 137 -0.57 1.65 9.42
N GLY A 138 -0.03 1.99 8.25
CA GLY A 138 0.17 3.36 7.78
C GLY A 138 -0.67 3.64 6.53
N VAL A 139 -0.32 4.74 5.82
CA VAL A 139 -0.86 5.09 4.50
C VAL A 139 0.27 5.13 3.50
N GLY A 140 0.32 4.12 2.62
CA GLY A 140 1.20 4.14 1.47
C GLY A 140 0.50 4.72 0.23
N GLY A 141 1.30 5.13 -0.75
CA GLY A 141 0.78 5.63 -2.02
C GLY A 141 1.70 5.30 -3.18
N GLY A 142 1.11 4.99 -4.33
CA GLY A 142 1.84 4.85 -5.58
C GLY A 142 1.14 5.65 -6.67
N VAL A 143 1.92 6.41 -7.43
CA VAL A 143 1.42 7.29 -8.49
C VAL A 143 1.93 6.77 -9.83
N VAL A 144 1.03 6.60 -10.78
CA VAL A 144 1.36 6.22 -12.16
C VAL A 144 0.88 7.33 -13.09
N ILE A 145 1.78 7.83 -13.94
CA ILE A 145 1.52 8.88 -14.92
C ILE A 145 2.01 8.40 -16.28
N ASN A 146 1.16 8.47 -17.30
CA ASN A 146 1.46 7.97 -18.65
C ASN A 146 1.92 6.50 -18.63
N GLY A 147 1.33 5.67 -17.79
CA GLY A 147 1.65 4.25 -17.64
C GLY A 147 2.98 3.94 -16.94
N LYS A 148 3.64 4.95 -16.35
CA LYS A 148 4.93 4.80 -15.65
C LYS A 148 4.82 5.24 -14.20
N LEU A 149 5.54 4.59 -13.31
CA LEU A 149 5.67 5.03 -11.92
C LEU A 149 6.25 6.44 -11.86
N PHE A 150 5.63 7.28 -11.06
CA PHE A 150 6.13 8.60 -10.69
C PHE A 150 6.75 8.52 -9.29
N GLU A 151 8.06 8.49 -9.23
CA GLU A 151 8.82 8.34 -7.98
C GLU A 151 9.50 9.65 -7.55
N GLY A 152 9.35 10.73 -8.34
CA GLY A 152 10.01 12.01 -8.07
C GLY A 152 11.53 11.97 -8.21
N PHE A 153 12.19 13.02 -7.71
CA PHE A 153 13.65 13.10 -7.74
C PHE A 153 14.27 12.05 -6.80
N ASN A 154 15.25 11.31 -7.30
CA ASN A 154 15.94 10.22 -6.56
C ASN A 154 14.99 9.14 -6.01
N SER A 155 13.83 8.94 -6.64
CA SER A 155 12.80 7.97 -6.21
C SER A 155 12.27 8.19 -4.78
N LYS A 156 12.32 9.44 -4.28
CA LYS A 156 11.91 9.82 -2.92
C LYS A 156 10.63 10.66 -2.89
N GLY A 157 9.92 10.74 -4.01
CA GLY A 157 8.64 11.43 -4.11
C GLY A 157 7.44 10.50 -3.94
N ALA A 158 6.25 11.06 -4.12
CA ALA A 158 4.97 10.36 -4.03
C ALA A 158 4.66 9.74 -2.66
N GLU A 159 5.24 10.25 -1.57
CA GLU A 159 4.97 9.87 -0.19
C GLU A 159 3.61 10.42 0.26
N LEU A 160 2.53 9.91 -0.35
CA LEU A 160 1.18 10.47 -0.26
C LEU A 160 0.61 10.47 1.17
N GLY A 161 0.97 9.47 1.98
CA GLY A 161 0.55 9.37 3.37
C GLY A 161 1.13 10.46 4.27
N HIS A 162 2.25 11.08 3.86
CA HIS A 162 2.91 12.13 4.63
C HIS A 162 2.53 13.54 4.20
N MET A 163 1.59 13.68 3.26
CA MET A 163 0.98 14.97 2.94
C MET A 163 0.26 15.53 4.18
N ILE A 164 0.61 16.77 4.56
CA ILE A 164 0.01 17.45 5.73
C ILE A 164 -1.39 17.93 5.36
N ILE A 165 -2.40 17.42 6.05
CA ILE A 165 -3.81 17.80 5.90
C ILE A 165 -4.32 18.67 7.06
N ASN A 166 -3.58 18.71 8.16
CA ASN A 166 -3.90 19.53 9.34
C ASN A 166 -2.61 19.96 10.06
N PHE A 167 -2.18 21.19 9.87
CA PHE A 167 -0.89 21.68 10.38
C PHE A 167 -0.77 21.70 11.92
N ASP A 168 -1.88 21.85 12.66
CA ASP A 168 -1.95 21.81 14.12
C ASP A 168 -2.51 20.48 14.66
N GLY A 169 -2.43 19.42 13.87
CA GLY A 169 -3.13 18.17 14.16
C GLY A 169 -2.33 17.12 14.93
N VAL A 170 -2.63 15.86 14.65
CA VAL A 170 -2.05 14.70 15.33
C VAL A 170 -0.61 14.49 14.86
N LYS A 171 0.30 14.15 15.78
CA LYS A 171 1.68 13.77 15.45
C LYS A 171 1.69 12.48 14.62
N CYS A 172 2.50 12.46 13.57
CA CYS A 172 2.76 11.31 12.74
C CYS A 172 4.04 10.59 13.21
N PRO A 173 4.12 9.25 13.11
CA PRO A 173 5.35 8.50 13.41
C PRO A 173 6.57 8.95 12.60
N CYS A 174 6.39 9.58 11.43
CA CYS A 174 7.49 10.15 10.65
C CYS A 174 8.16 11.39 11.27
N GLY A 175 7.65 11.89 12.39
CA GLY A 175 8.14 13.07 13.10
C GLY A 175 7.42 14.38 12.75
N LEU A 176 6.61 14.42 11.69
CA LEU A 176 5.80 15.58 11.31
C LEU A 176 4.46 15.59 12.06
N THR A 177 3.76 16.71 11.96
CA THR A 177 2.40 16.88 12.51
C THR A 177 1.40 17.00 11.36
N GLY A 178 0.27 16.29 11.49
CA GLY A 178 -0.88 16.47 10.60
C GLY A 178 -0.84 15.73 9.28
N CYS A 179 0.04 14.74 9.13
CA CYS A 179 0.08 13.88 7.95
C CYS A 179 -1.24 13.15 7.72
N LEU A 180 -1.61 12.90 6.47
CA LEU A 180 -2.79 12.09 6.10
C LEU A 180 -2.80 10.73 6.83
N GLU A 181 -1.65 10.09 6.96
CA GLU A 181 -1.49 8.82 7.68
C GLU A 181 -2.01 8.86 9.11
N ALA A 182 -1.78 9.95 9.83
CA ALA A 182 -2.22 10.11 11.22
C ALA A 182 -3.75 10.15 11.38
N TYR A 183 -4.49 10.26 10.27
CA TYR A 183 -5.97 10.32 10.23
C TYR A 183 -6.60 9.21 9.40
N ALA A 184 -5.93 8.73 8.36
CA ALA A 184 -6.50 7.83 7.36
C ALA A 184 -5.97 6.38 7.44
N SER A 185 -4.98 6.10 8.29
CA SER A 185 -4.50 4.72 8.50
C SER A 185 -5.48 3.87 9.33
N ALA A 186 -5.32 2.54 9.29
CA ALA A 186 -6.03 1.65 10.20
C ALA A 186 -5.66 1.94 11.66
N THR A 187 -4.40 2.28 11.95
CA THR A 187 -3.95 2.71 13.28
C THR A 187 -4.70 3.96 13.75
N ALA A 188 -4.90 4.93 12.87
CA ALA A 188 -5.68 6.13 13.16
C ALA A 188 -7.15 5.77 13.45
N LEU A 189 -7.76 4.89 12.65
CA LEU A 189 -9.12 4.43 12.85
C LEU A 189 -9.29 3.76 14.23
N LEU A 190 -8.35 2.89 14.63
CA LEU A 190 -8.38 2.25 15.94
C LEU A 190 -8.31 3.30 17.08
N ARG A 191 -7.41 4.27 16.96
CA ARG A 191 -7.30 5.36 17.93
C ARG A 191 -8.62 6.14 18.05
N MET A 192 -9.15 6.62 16.93
CA MET A 192 -10.42 7.37 16.87
C MET A 192 -11.58 6.54 17.44
N THR A 193 -11.63 5.22 17.13
CA THR A 193 -12.66 4.33 17.66
C THR A 193 -12.60 4.24 19.18
N LYS A 194 -11.41 4.08 19.76
CA LYS A 194 -11.23 4.04 21.22
C LYS A 194 -11.60 5.36 21.87
N GLU A 195 -11.20 6.49 21.29
CA GLU A 195 -11.55 7.83 21.76
C GLU A 195 -13.09 8.01 21.82
N LYS A 196 -13.79 7.70 20.72
CA LYS A 196 -15.26 7.78 20.66
C LYS A 196 -15.96 6.82 21.63
N MET A 197 -15.46 5.61 21.81
CA MET A 197 -16.01 4.67 22.81
C MET A 197 -15.87 5.22 24.24
N LEU A 198 -14.76 5.89 24.55
CA LEU A 198 -14.57 6.48 25.89
C LEU A 198 -15.55 7.63 26.16
N GLU A 199 -15.87 8.44 25.13
CA GLU A 199 -16.83 9.54 25.18
C GLU A 199 -18.30 9.04 25.23
N HIS A 200 -18.59 7.88 24.60
CA HIS A 200 -19.92 7.35 24.33
C HIS A 200 -20.11 5.93 24.88
N LYS A 201 -20.49 5.82 26.14
CA LYS A 201 -20.68 4.50 26.80
C LYS A 201 -21.90 3.74 26.30
N GLU A 202 -22.85 4.44 25.68
CA GLU A 202 -24.07 3.90 25.06
C GLU A 202 -23.86 3.26 23.69
N SER A 203 -22.69 3.47 23.06
CA SER A 203 -22.41 2.94 21.72
C SER A 203 -22.34 1.42 21.68
N MET A 204 -22.91 0.82 20.64
CA MET A 204 -22.85 -0.63 20.36
C MET A 204 -21.40 -1.14 20.17
N MET A 205 -20.44 -0.24 19.96
CA MET A 205 -19.02 -0.61 19.84
C MET A 205 -18.50 -1.27 21.13
N TRP A 206 -19.04 -0.93 22.31
CA TRP A 206 -18.69 -1.60 23.55
C TRP A 206 -19.11 -3.07 23.57
N GLU A 207 -20.37 -3.34 23.22
CA GLU A 207 -20.89 -4.72 23.12
C GLU A 207 -20.10 -5.53 22.06
N TYR A 208 -19.83 -4.92 20.90
CA TYR A 208 -19.04 -5.54 19.84
C TYR A 208 -17.65 -5.97 20.30
N CYS A 209 -17.04 -5.20 21.19
CA CYS A 209 -15.72 -5.48 21.77
C CYS A 209 -15.77 -6.28 23.09
N ASN A 210 -16.90 -6.90 23.43
CA ASN A 210 -17.12 -7.61 24.70
C ASN A 210 -16.83 -6.74 25.94
N ASN A 211 -17.16 -5.46 25.88
CA ASN A 211 -16.89 -4.43 26.88
C ASN A 211 -15.41 -4.24 27.25
N ASP A 212 -14.50 -4.66 26.39
CA ASP A 212 -13.06 -4.44 26.53
C ASP A 212 -12.51 -3.59 25.37
N ILE A 213 -12.04 -2.40 25.69
CA ILE A 213 -11.46 -1.45 24.71
C ILE A 213 -10.22 -1.99 23.99
N ASN A 214 -9.55 -3.00 24.58
CA ASN A 214 -8.39 -3.64 23.96
C ASN A 214 -8.76 -4.54 22.79
N ASN A 215 -10.04 -4.97 22.70
CA ASN A 215 -10.57 -5.76 21.59
C ASN A 215 -10.96 -4.91 20.37
N VAL A 216 -10.80 -3.57 20.43
CA VAL A 216 -11.03 -2.69 19.28
C VAL A 216 -10.11 -3.08 18.13
N ASN A 217 -10.69 -3.29 16.96
CA ASN A 217 -10.01 -3.64 15.73
C ASN A 217 -10.56 -2.85 14.53
N GLY A 218 -9.98 -3.03 13.35
CA GLY A 218 -10.35 -2.29 12.13
C GLY A 218 -11.78 -2.53 11.62
N LEU A 219 -12.53 -3.46 12.21
CA LEU A 219 -13.93 -3.74 11.87
C LEU A 219 -14.91 -3.07 12.83
N THR A 220 -14.49 -2.77 14.07
CA THR A 220 -15.38 -2.34 15.16
C THR A 220 -16.31 -1.20 14.76
N SER A 221 -15.77 -0.08 14.32
CA SER A 221 -16.57 1.09 13.94
C SER A 221 -17.42 0.83 12.70
N PHE A 222 -16.89 0.16 11.69
CA PHE A 222 -17.61 -0.15 10.46
C PHE A 222 -18.78 -1.10 10.69
N GLU A 223 -18.60 -2.18 11.44
CA GLU A 223 -19.67 -3.15 11.69
C GLU A 223 -20.79 -2.57 12.57
N CYS A 224 -20.44 -1.76 13.56
CA CYS A 224 -21.44 -1.05 14.38
C CYS A 224 -22.18 0.02 13.55
N ALA A 225 -21.48 0.78 12.70
CA ALA A 225 -22.10 1.75 11.81
C ALA A 225 -23.10 1.09 10.83
N LYS A 226 -22.74 -0.06 10.24
CA LYS A 226 -23.65 -0.84 9.37
C LYS A 226 -24.89 -1.35 10.11
N LYS A 227 -24.81 -1.57 11.41
CA LYS A 227 -25.92 -1.96 12.28
C LYS A 227 -26.75 -0.78 12.78
N GLY A 228 -26.40 0.46 12.41
CA GLY A 228 -27.16 1.66 12.74
C GLY A 228 -26.70 2.38 14.02
N ASP A 229 -25.56 2.03 14.61
CA ASP A 229 -24.98 2.82 15.71
C ASP A 229 -24.63 4.22 15.20
N LYS A 230 -25.21 5.23 15.82
CA LYS A 230 -25.05 6.63 15.39
C LYS A 230 -23.62 7.12 15.63
N VAL A 231 -23.03 6.78 16.78
CA VAL A 231 -21.66 7.18 17.16
C VAL A 231 -20.65 6.57 16.19
N ALA A 232 -20.79 5.27 15.90
CA ALA A 232 -19.94 4.59 14.94
C ALA A 232 -20.12 5.14 13.51
N SER A 233 -21.37 5.50 13.13
CA SER A 233 -21.65 6.08 11.82
C SER A 233 -20.98 7.44 11.64
N ASP A 234 -21.07 8.30 12.65
CA ASP A 234 -20.45 9.64 12.66
C ASP A 234 -18.92 9.51 12.62
N LEU A 235 -18.35 8.57 13.38
CA LEU A 235 -16.92 8.27 13.35
C LEU A 235 -16.46 7.80 11.97
N VAL A 236 -17.21 6.89 11.33
CA VAL A 236 -16.87 6.40 9.98
C VAL A 236 -16.96 7.53 8.97
N ASP A 237 -17.94 8.43 9.08
CA ASP A 237 -18.07 9.59 8.19
C ASP A 237 -16.92 10.58 8.40
N GLU A 238 -16.48 10.80 9.62
CA GLU A 238 -15.29 11.59 9.94
C GLU A 238 -14.02 10.95 9.33
N TYR A 239 -13.81 9.65 9.52
CA TYR A 239 -12.68 8.92 8.96
C TYR A 239 -12.67 8.98 7.42
N VAL A 240 -13.81 8.78 6.78
CA VAL A 240 -14.00 8.93 5.33
C VAL A 240 -13.65 10.33 4.86
N SER A 241 -13.97 11.36 5.66
CA SER A 241 -13.65 12.74 5.30
C SER A 241 -12.15 13.00 5.21
N TYR A 242 -11.35 12.43 6.11
CA TYR A 242 -9.89 12.55 6.05
C TYR A 242 -9.31 11.88 4.79
N ILE A 243 -9.76 10.67 4.46
CA ILE A 243 -9.35 10.00 3.21
C ILE A 243 -9.77 10.87 2.01
N GLY A 244 -11.00 11.39 2.04
CA GLY A 244 -11.55 12.23 0.99
C GLY A 244 -10.77 13.53 0.77
N VAL A 245 -10.28 14.18 1.85
CA VAL A 245 -9.38 15.35 1.75
C VAL A 245 -8.10 14.98 1.00
N GLY A 246 -7.49 13.84 1.34
CA GLY A 246 -6.34 13.31 0.60
C GLY A 246 -6.64 13.12 -0.89
N ILE A 247 -7.73 12.41 -1.20
CA ILE A 247 -8.17 12.17 -2.58
C ILE A 247 -8.37 13.48 -3.34
N LEU A 248 -9.05 14.46 -2.75
CA LEU A 248 -9.29 15.76 -3.38
C LEU A 248 -7.99 16.51 -3.68
N SER A 249 -7.03 16.46 -2.75
CA SER A 249 -5.71 17.06 -2.97
C SER A 249 -4.97 16.38 -4.13
N PHE A 250 -5.00 15.05 -4.20
CA PHE A 250 -4.40 14.30 -5.31
C PHE A 250 -5.11 14.58 -6.64
N CYS A 251 -6.44 14.72 -6.64
CA CYS A 251 -7.17 15.14 -7.83
C CYS A 251 -6.75 16.53 -8.33
N ASN A 252 -6.47 17.47 -7.42
CA ASN A 252 -6.03 18.82 -7.77
C ASN A 252 -4.58 18.85 -8.29
N ILE A 253 -3.72 17.94 -7.81
CA ILE A 253 -2.29 17.91 -8.20
C ILE A 253 -2.08 17.10 -9.48
N PHE A 254 -2.65 15.89 -9.53
CA PHE A 254 -2.35 14.89 -10.58
C PHE A 254 -3.49 14.70 -11.57
N ARG A 255 -4.73 14.95 -11.18
CA ARG A 255 -5.95 14.66 -11.95
C ARG A 255 -5.93 13.26 -12.57
N PRO A 256 -5.77 12.18 -11.79
CA PRO A 256 -5.71 10.84 -12.33
C PRO A 256 -7.06 10.42 -12.93
N GLN A 257 -7.05 9.40 -13.79
CA GLN A 257 -8.28 8.81 -14.31
C GLN A 257 -8.98 7.96 -13.24
N ILE A 258 -8.19 7.30 -12.38
CA ILE A 258 -8.70 6.42 -11.32
C ILE A 258 -7.84 6.53 -10.05
N ILE A 259 -8.50 6.47 -8.90
CA ILE A 259 -7.87 6.28 -7.59
C ILE A 259 -8.33 4.95 -7.02
N LEU A 260 -7.38 4.10 -6.67
CA LEU A 260 -7.61 2.81 -6.06
C LEU A 260 -7.38 2.87 -4.56
N ILE A 261 -8.28 2.24 -3.80
CA ILE A 261 -8.15 2.06 -2.35
C ILE A 261 -7.76 0.60 -2.09
N GLY A 262 -6.54 0.40 -1.58
CA GLY A 262 -6.00 -0.88 -1.16
C GLY A 262 -5.80 -0.96 0.35
N GLY A 263 -5.09 -2.00 0.81
CA GLY A 263 -4.84 -2.25 2.23
C GLY A 263 -6.05 -2.85 2.97
N GLY A 264 -5.89 -3.11 4.26
CA GLY A 264 -6.91 -3.81 5.06
C GLY A 264 -8.26 -3.10 5.13
N ILE A 265 -8.27 -1.77 5.12
CA ILE A 265 -9.50 -0.96 5.19
C ILE A 265 -10.34 -1.11 3.91
N SER A 266 -9.72 -1.37 2.75
CA SER A 266 -10.44 -1.58 1.49
C SER A 266 -11.39 -2.79 1.51
N ASN A 267 -11.22 -3.72 2.46
CA ASN A 267 -12.13 -4.85 2.64
C ASN A 267 -13.56 -4.42 3.04
N GLN A 268 -13.78 -3.16 3.41
CA GLN A 268 -15.11 -2.61 3.60
C GLN A 268 -15.90 -2.46 2.28
N GLY A 269 -15.22 -2.61 1.14
CA GLY A 269 -15.83 -2.69 -0.19
C GLY A 269 -16.68 -1.48 -0.52
N ASP A 270 -17.85 -1.74 -1.10
CA ASP A 270 -18.78 -0.70 -1.56
C ASP A 270 -19.25 0.24 -0.45
N TYR A 271 -19.30 -0.22 0.80
CA TYR A 271 -19.67 0.63 1.93
C TYR A 271 -18.72 1.82 2.09
N LEU A 272 -17.41 1.57 1.99
CA LEU A 272 -16.37 2.61 2.02
C LEU A 272 -16.37 3.43 0.73
N ILE A 273 -16.35 2.75 -0.43
CA ILE A 273 -16.21 3.40 -1.74
C ILE A 273 -17.37 4.36 -2.01
N ASN A 274 -18.62 3.95 -1.74
CA ASN A 274 -19.79 4.82 -1.96
C ASN A 274 -19.73 6.08 -1.10
N LYS A 275 -19.27 5.99 0.15
CA LYS A 275 -19.08 7.14 1.03
C LYS A 275 -17.98 8.08 0.51
N LEU A 276 -16.84 7.54 0.05
CA LEU A 276 -15.75 8.33 -0.56
C LEU A 276 -16.21 9.02 -1.85
N VAL A 277 -16.87 8.30 -2.73
CA VAL A 277 -17.43 8.86 -3.99
C VAL A 277 -18.39 9.98 -3.69
N LYS A 278 -19.32 9.80 -2.73
CA LYS A 278 -20.25 10.84 -2.30
C LYS A 278 -19.52 12.07 -1.79
N TYR A 279 -18.58 11.88 -0.85
CA TYR A 279 -17.81 12.97 -0.25
C TYR A 279 -17.03 13.77 -1.30
N CYS A 280 -16.32 13.08 -2.20
CA CYS A 280 -15.50 13.71 -3.23
C CYS A 280 -16.37 14.40 -4.29
N LYS A 281 -17.48 13.79 -4.72
CA LYS A 281 -18.38 14.36 -5.73
C LYS A 281 -18.96 15.72 -5.34
N GLU A 282 -19.16 15.95 -4.05
CA GLU A 282 -19.71 17.20 -3.53
C GLU A 282 -18.63 18.31 -3.43
N ARG A 283 -17.34 17.95 -3.38
CA ARG A 283 -16.24 18.85 -2.98
C ARG A 283 -15.12 18.98 -4.00
N ASP A 284 -15.03 18.11 -5.01
CA ASP A 284 -13.97 18.17 -6.01
C ASP A 284 -14.15 19.41 -6.91
N TYR A 285 -13.12 20.24 -6.96
CA TYR A 285 -13.09 21.44 -7.81
C TYR A 285 -13.38 21.13 -9.28
N GLY A 286 -12.87 20.00 -9.78
CA GLY A 286 -13.05 19.55 -11.16
C GLY A 286 -14.25 18.64 -11.39
N MET A 287 -15.03 18.24 -10.37
CA MET A 287 -16.10 17.23 -10.49
C MET A 287 -17.30 17.64 -11.35
N LYS A 288 -17.47 18.94 -11.60
CA LYS A 288 -18.46 19.42 -12.55
C LYS A 288 -18.03 19.24 -14.01
N MET A 289 -16.75 18.89 -14.22
CA MET A 289 -16.15 18.67 -15.53
C MET A 289 -16.09 17.16 -15.84
N SER A 290 -16.15 16.82 -17.13
CA SER A 290 -15.96 15.45 -17.61
C SER A 290 -14.58 15.32 -18.26
N PRO A 291 -13.90 14.15 -18.17
CA PRO A 291 -14.28 12.95 -17.42
C PRO A 291 -14.07 13.10 -15.91
N LYS A 292 -14.81 12.31 -15.13
CA LYS A 292 -14.70 12.24 -13.67
C LYS A 292 -13.60 11.27 -13.27
N VAL A 293 -12.93 11.56 -12.15
CA VAL A 293 -12.01 10.61 -11.51
C VAL A 293 -12.83 9.45 -10.92
N GLU A 294 -12.46 8.23 -11.26
CA GLU A 294 -13.07 7.03 -10.67
C GLU A 294 -12.42 6.70 -9.32
N ILE A 295 -13.19 6.17 -8.37
CA ILE A 295 -12.69 5.67 -7.09
C ILE A 295 -13.17 4.24 -6.95
N LYS A 296 -12.24 3.28 -6.81
CA LYS A 296 -12.54 1.83 -6.71
C LYS A 296 -11.65 1.15 -5.69
N CYS A 297 -12.04 -0.05 -5.24
CA CYS A 297 -11.11 -0.92 -4.51
C CYS A 297 -10.05 -1.48 -5.45
N ALA A 298 -8.84 -1.66 -4.94
CA ALA A 298 -7.77 -2.42 -5.58
C ALA A 298 -8.20 -3.90 -5.74
N ALA A 299 -7.82 -4.52 -6.88
CA ALA A 299 -8.27 -5.87 -7.21
C ALA A 299 -7.29 -6.96 -6.76
N LEU A 300 -5.99 -6.71 -6.82
CA LEU A 300 -4.95 -7.72 -6.57
C LEU A 300 -4.75 -8.05 -5.07
N LYS A 301 -5.27 -7.21 -4.19
CA LYS A 301 -5.24 -7.43 -2.73
C LYS A 301 -3.82 -7.78 -2.22
N ASN A 302 -3.68 -8.91 -1.51
CA ASN A 302 -2.41 -9.37 -0.92
C ASN A 302 -1.36 -9.80 -1.96
N ASP A 303 -1.72 -9.92 -3.23
CA ASP A 303 -0.83 -10.32 -4.32
C ASP A 303 -0.31 -9.11 -5.11
N ALA A 304 -0.83 -7.90 -4.84
CA ALA A 304 -0.42 -6.68 -5.52
C ALA A 304 1.09 -6.43 -5.44
N GLY A 305 1.70 -6.65 -4.26
CA GLY A 305 3.13 -6.47 -4.04
C GLY A 305 3.98 -7.41 -4.91
N VAL A 306 3.71 -8.72 -4.90
CA VAL A 306 4.51 -9.69 -5.68
C VAL A 306 4.27 -9.57 -7.18
N ILE A 307 3.04 -9.32 -7.63
CA ILE A 307 2.71 -9.12 -9.05
C ILE A 307 3.33 -7.81 -9.54
N GLY A 308 3.20 -6.76 -8.75
CA GLY A 308 3.77 -5.46 -9.07
C GLY A 308 5.29 -5.46 -9.09
N ALA A 309 5.93 -6.12 -8.12
CA ALA A 309 7.38 -6.28 -8.12
C ALA A 309 7.86 -7.01 -9.38
N ALA A 310 7.28 -8.16 -9.73
CA ALA A 310 7.57 -8.83 -11.00
C ALA A 310 7.40 -7.90 -12.22
N SER A 311 6.42 -7.01 -12.14
CA SER A 311 6.11 -6.06 -13.21
C SER A 311 7.19 -5.00 -13.47
N LEU A 312 8.13 -4.79 -12.55
CA LEU A 312 9.28 -3.88 -12.74
C LEU A 312 10.24 -4.36 -13.82
N VAL A 313 10.29 -5.68 -14.06
CA VAL A 313 11.24 -6.33 -14.97
C VAL A 313 10.56 -6.99 -16.18
N MET A 314 9.26 -6.77 -16.38
CA MET A 314 8.47 -7.21 -17.52
C MET A 314 8.59 -6.31 -18.75
#